data_bbd533ca8b029ed4d5e641c96d6f47e3
#
_entry.id   bbd533ca8b029ed4d5e641c96d6f47e3
#
_cell.length_a   1.000
_cell.length_b   1.000
_cell.length_c   1.000
_cell.angle_alpha   90.00
_cell.angle_beta   90.00
_cell.angle_gamma   90.00
#
_symmetry.space_group_name_H-M   'P 1'
#
loop_
_entity.id
_entity.type
_entity.pdbx_description
1 polymer ?
#
loop_
_entity_poly.entity_id
_entity_poly.type
_entity_poly.pdbx_seq_one_letter_code
_entity_poly.pdbx_strand_id
1 'polypeptide(L)'
;RRSEQIQQSLSKLSSFVQEAFSGIRVIKAFAREKNSVENFTKESDTYRQKSLKLTTAEAWFFPLVLALIGLSNILVVYVGGLEVINGTLTRGHIAEFILYLNMMIWPVTSLGWIASIIQ
;
A
#
# COMPACT_ATOMS: atom_id res chain seq x y z
N ARG A 1 2.16 10.34 8.02
CA ARG A 1 1.29 11.52 7.68
C ARG A 1 -0.02 11.11 6.98
N ARG A 2 -0.01 10.26 5.91
CA ARG A 2 -1.26 9.83 5.24
C ARG A 2 -2.08 8.87 6.11
N SER A 3 -1.44 7.92 6.76
CA SER A 3 -2.06 7.00 7.72
C SER A 3 -2.68 7.75 8.89
N GLU A 4 -1.99 8.75 9.43
CA GLU A 4 -2.48 9.64 10.48
C GLU A 4 -3.76 10.40 10.07
N GLN A 5 -3.81 10.91 8.84
CA GLN A 5 -5.02 11.58 8.32
C GLN A 5 -6.22 10.64 8.18
N ILE A 6 -5.98 9.35 7.90
CA ILE A 6 -7.03 8.33 7.86
C ILE A 6 -7.52 8.03 9.28
N GLN A 7 -6.60 7.85 10.24
CA GLN A 7 -6.94 7.63 11.65
C GLN A 7 -7.73 8.81 12.25
N GLN A 8 -7.33 10.04 11.94
CA GLN A 8 -8.09 11.23 12.35
C GLN A 8 -9.49 11.26 11.73
N SER A 9 -9.64 10.88 10.45
CA SER A 9 -10.96 10.82 9.80
C SER A 9 -11.83 9.70 10.36
N LEU A 10 -11.24 8.55 10.71
CA LEU A 10 -11.93 7.45 11.36
C LEU A 10 -12.40 7.84 12.77
N SER A 11 -11.55 8.51 13.54
CA SER A 11 -11.89 9.02 14.87
C SER A 11 -13.06 10.01 14.82
N LYS A 12 -13.03 10.96 13.86
CA LYS A 12 -14.14 11.90 13.66
C LYS A 12 -15.44 11.18 13.31
N LEU A 13 -15.37 10.19 12.42
CA LEU A 13 -16.54 9.41 12.02
C LEU A 13 -17.12 8.63 13.22
N SER A 14 -16.26 8.01 14.02
CA SER A 14 -16.66 7.29 15.23
C SER A 14 -17.28 8.21 16.27
N SER A 15 -16.70 9.38 16.51
CA SER A 15 -17.26 10.38 17.42
C SER A 15 -18.62 10.87 16.95
N PHE A 16 -18.78 11.13 15.64
CA PHE A 16 -20.06 11.52 15.07
C PHE A 16 -21.15 10.46 15.28
N VAL A 17 -20.79 9.18 15.08
CA VAL A 17 -21.73 8.06 15.33
C VAL A 17 -22.13 7.98 16.79
N GLN A 18 -21.15 8.07 17.73
CA GLN A 18 -21.44 8.07 19.16
C GLN A 18 -22.33 9.24 19.58
N GLU A 19 -22.06 10.44 19.07
CA GLU A 19 -22.85 11.63 19.35
C GLU A 19 -24.28 11.50 18.79
N ALA A 20 -24.44 10.99 17.57
CA ALA A 20 -25.74 10.74 16.96
C ALA A 20 -26.56 9.71 17.73
N PHE A 21 -25.94 8.62 18.22
CA PHE A 21 -26.64 7.62 19.04
C PHE A 21 -27.00 8.17 20.44
N SER A 22 -26.12 8.92 21.06
CA SER A 22 -26.38 9.54 22.36
C SER A 22 -27.49 10.58 22.28
N GLY A 23 -27.53 11.33 21.18
CA GLY A 23 -28.52 12.39 20.93
C GLY A 23 -29.71 11.92 20.11
N ILE A 24 -29.97 10.65 19.90
CA ILE A 24 -30.98 10.12 18.99
C ILE A 24 -32.40 10.64 19.31
N ARG A 25 -32.73 10.82 20.60
CA ARG A 25 -34.03 11.39 21.01
C ARG A 25 -34.19 12.83 20.56
N VAL A 26 -33.13 13.62 20.62
CA VAL A 26 -33.11 15.02 20.17
C VAL A 26 -33.22 15.10 18.66
N ILE A 27 -32.44 14.27 17.93
CA ILE A 27 -32.46 14.19 16.47
C ILE A 27 -33.87 13.86 15.99
N LYS A 28 -34.57 12.91 16.63
CA LYS A 28 -35.95 12.54 16.32
C LYS A 28 -36.97 13.63 16.69
N ALA A 29 -36.80 14.26 17.86
CA ALA A 29 -37.72 15.31 18.31
C ALA A 29 -37.73 16.52 17.37
N PHE A 30 -36.59 16.83 16.73
CA PHE A 30 -36.45 17.94 15.80
C PHE A 30 -36.50 17.53 14.32
N ALA A 31 -36.87 16.28 14.00
CA ALA A 31 -36.93 15.72 12.64
C ALA A 31 -35.65 16.00 11.80
N ARG A 32 -34.47 15.91 12.43
CA ARG A 32 -33.17 16.21 11.79
C ARG A 32 -32.43 14.97 11.30
N GLU A 33 -33.08 13.83 11.16
CA GLU A 33 -32.49 12.58 10.71
C GLU A 33 -31.83 12.73 9.35
N LYS A 34 -32.49 13.40 8.41
CA LYS A 34 -31.95 13.60 7.05
C LYS A 34 -30.65 14.38 7.06
N ASN A 35 -30.56 15.45 7.85
CA ASN A 35 -29.35 16.25 7.99
C ASN A 35 -28.20 15.44 8.65
N SER A 36 -28.52 14.62 9.64
CA SER A 36 -27.56 13.73 10.29
C SER A 36 -27.00 12.70 9.32
N VAL A 37 -27.86 12.09 8.49
CA VAL A 37 -27.43 11.12 7.45
C VAL A 37 -26.58 11.81 6.38
N GLU A 38 -26.93 13.00 5.93
CA GLU A 38 -26.14 13.75 4.95
C GLU A 38 -24.74 14.08 5.47
N ASN A 39 -24.64 14.53 6.72
CA ASN A 39 -23.33 14.81 7.35
C ASN A 39 -22.49 13.53 7.52
N PHE A 40 -23.10 12.44 7.95
CA PHE A 40 -22.45 11.14 8.04
C PHE A 40 -21.92 10.67 6.68
N THR A 41 -22.74 10.79 5.64
CA THR A 41 -22.36 10.42 4.28
C THR A 41 -21.15 11.23 3.79
N LYS A 42 -21.14 12.55 4.05
CA LYS A 42 -20.04 13.42 3.68
C LYS A 42 -18.71 13.06 4.40
N GLU A 43 -18.77 12.79 5.70
CA GLU A 43 -17.60 12.38 6.47
C GLU A 43 -17.11 10.97 6.05
N SER A 44 -18.04 10.05 5.80
CA SER A 44 -17.75 8.71 5.29
C SER A 44 -17.11 8.74 3.91
N ASP A 45 -17.60 9.57 2.99
CA ASP A 45 -16.99 9.76 1.68
C ASP A 45 -15.58 10.38 1.78
N THR A 46 -15.37 11.30 2.69
CA THR A 46 -14.05 11.87 2.97
C THR A 46 -13.07 10.81 3.46
N TYR A 47 -13.49 9.98 4.39
CA TYR A 47 -12.71 8.83 4.87
C TYR A 47 -12.40 7.86 3.73
N ARG A 48 -13.40 7.49 2.94
CA ARG A 48 -13.26 6.59 1.79
C ARG A 48 -12.23 7.11 0.78
N GLN A 49 -12.31 8.40 0.41
CA GLN A 49 -11.38 8.99 -0.55
C GLN A 49 -9.93 8.99 -0.04
N LYS A 50 -9.72 9.29 1.24
CA LYS A 50 -8.39 9.25 1.86
C LYS A 50 -7.85 7.82 1.92
N SER A 51 -8.69 6.86 2.30
CA SER A 51 -8.35 5.45 2.35
C SER A 51 -8.00 4.90 0.97
N LEU A 52 -8.80 5.19 -0.05
CA LEU A 52 -8.54 4.76 -1.42
C LEU A 52 -7.21 5.30 -1.96
N LYS A 53 -6.87 6.58 -1.68
CA LYS A 53 -5.59 7.17 -2.09
C LYS A 53 -4.38 6.47 -1.47
N LEU A 54 -4.49 6.04 -0.21
CA LEU A 54 -3.43 5.27 0.44
C LEU A 54 -3.33 3.86 -0.15
N THR A 55 -4.46 3.16 -0.19
CA THR A 55 -4.54 1.78 -0.72
C THR A 55 -4.05 1.71 -2.17
N THR A 56 -4.38 2.69 -3.02
CA THR A 56 -3.88 2.73 -4.40
C THR A 56 -2.36 2.88 -4.43
N ALA A 57 -1.78 3.73 -3.58
CA ALA A 57 -0.33 3.89 -3.52
C ALA A 57 0.36 2.61 -3.03
N GLU A 58 -0.21 1.92 -2.06
CA GLU A 58 0.29 0.63 -1.56
C GLU A 58 0.13 -0.49 -2.59
N ALA A 59 -1.00 -0.52 -3.31
CA ALA A 59 -1.27 -1.53 -4.33
C ALA A 59 -0.28 -1.47 -5.50
N TRP A 60 0.25 -0.30 -5.86
CA TRP A 60 1.26 -0.15 -6.90
C TRP A 60 2.67 -0.57 -6.47
N PHE A 61 2.93 -0.62 -5.17
CA PHE A 61 4.25 -0.96 -4.64
C PHE A 61 4.69 -2.37 -5.05
N PHE A 62 3.82 -3.36 -4.86
CA PHE A 62 4.17 -4.76 -5.14
C PHE A 62 4.39 -5.05 -6.64
N PRO A 63 3.53 -4.64 -7.57
CA PRO A 63 3.78 -4.79 -9.01
C PRO A 63 5.07 -4.10 -9.46
N LEU A 64 5.40 -2.92 -8.90
CA LEU A 64 6.61 -2.20 -9.24
C LEU A 64 7.87 -2.97 -8.79
N VAL A 65 7.86 -3.53 -7.59
CA VAL A 65 8.95 -4.38 -7.09
C VAL A 65 9.12 -5.61 -7.99
N LEU A 66 8.02 -6.29 -8.36
CA LEU A 66 8.08 -7.44 -9.27
C LEU A 66 8.61 -7.05 -10.66
N ALA A 67 8.22 -5.91 -11.19
CA ALA A 67 8.72 -5.41 -12.47
C ALA A 67 10.23 -5.14 -12.40
N LEU A 68 10.74 -4.56 -11.32
CA LEU A 68 12.18 -4.33 -11.11
C LEU A 68 12.96 -5.64 -11.00
N ILE A 69 12.43 -6.63 -10.30
CA ILE A 69 13.05 -7.96 -10.20
C ILE A 69 13.08 -8.64 -11.57
N GLY A 70 11.97 -8.59 -12.31
CA GLY A 70 11.90 -9.14 -13.66
C GLY A 70 12.90 -8.47 -14.61
N LEU A 71 12.98 -7.14 -14.58
CA LEU A 71 13.93 -6.37 -15.35
C LEU A 71 15.38 -6.73 -14.99
N SER A 72 15.69 -6.87 -13.70
CA SER A 72 17.00 -7.28 -13.23
C SER A 72 17.39 -8.67 -13.76
N ASN A 73 16.48 -9.64 -13.72
CA ASN A 73 16.73 -10.98 -14.28
C ASN A 73 16.98 -10.93 -15.81
N ILE A 74 16.22 -10.14 -16.55
CA ILE A 74 16.43 -9.96 -17.99
C ILE A 74 17.81 -9.36 -18.25
N LEU A 75 18.22 -8.34 -17.50
CA LEU A 75 19.55 -7.72 -17.63
C LEU A 75 20.67 -8.71 -17.32
N VAL A 76 20.53 -9.52 -16.28
CA VAL A 76 21.54 -10.55 -15.94
C VAL A 76 21.67 -11.58 -17.05
N VAL A 77 20.56 -12.05 -17.63
CA VAL A 77 20.59 -13.00 -18.73
C VAL A 77 21.18 -12.36 -19.99
N TYR A 78 20.82 -11.13 -20.30
CA TYR A 78 21.30 -10.42 -21.47
C TYR A 78 22.80 -10.13 -21.38
N VAL A 79 23.24 -9.44 -20.33
CA VAL A 79 24.66 -9.07 -20.15
C VAL A 79 25.51 -10.32 -19.91
N GLY A 80 25.06 -11.22 -19.03
CA GLY A 80 25.76 -12.47 -18.77
C GLY A 80 25.86 -13.36 -20.00
N GLY A 81 24.81 -13.37 -20.86
CA GLY A 81 24.84 -14.08 -22.15
C GLY A 81 25.91 -13.54 -23.09
N LEU A 82 26.04 -12.21 -23.20
CA LEU A 82 27.10 -11.58 -23.99
C LEU A 82 28.50 -11.94 -23.47
N GLU A 83 28.69 -11.94 -22.14
CA GLU A 83 29.96 -12.29 -21.53
C GLU A 83 30.31 -13.79 -21.68
N VAL A 84 29.30 -14.66 -21.72
CA VAL A 84 29.51 -16.09 -22.06
C VAL A 84 29.95 -16.27 -23.50
N ILE A 85 29.37 -15.51 -24.45
CA ILE A 85 29.78 -15.53 -25.87
C ILE A 85 31.24 -15.04 -25.99
N ASN A 86 31.59 -13.99 -25.25
CA ASN A 86 32.97 -13.46 -25.23
C ASN A 86 33.98 -14.38 -24.51
N GLY A 87 33.53 -15.48 -23.86
CA GLY A 87 34.37 -16.44 -23.16
C GLY A 87 34.84 -16.00 -21.78
N THR A 88 34.35 -14.90 -21.25
CA THR A 88 34.72 -14.36 -19.93
C THR A 88 33.94 -15.00 -18.79
N LEU A 89 32.70 -15.46 -19.05
CA LEU A 89 31.84 -16.11 -18.09
C LEU A 89 31.38 -17.49 -18.57
N THR A 90 31.01 -18.34 -17.61
CA THR A 90 30.37 -19.63 -17.89
C THR A 90 28.87 -19.53 -17.70
N ARG A 91 28.12 -20.45 -18.31
CA ARG A 91 26.65 -20.54 -18.12
C ARG A 91 26.26 -20.73 -16.65
N GLY A 92 27.15 -21.38 -15.85
CA GLY A 92 26.95 -21.55 -14.41
C GLY A 92 26.92 -20.23 -13.64
N HIS A 93 27.75 -19.26 -14.03
CA HIS A 93 27.79 -17.96 -13.39
C HIS A 93 26.45 -17.18 -13.56
N ILE A 94 25.77 -17.33 -14.70
CA ILE A 94 24.44 -16.71 -14.90
C ILE A 94 23.43 -17.33 -13.94
N ALA A 95 23.41 -18.66 -13.82
CA ALA A 95 22.51 -19.36 -12.90
C ALA A 95 22.78 -18.98 -11.44
N GLU A 96 24.05 -18.89 -11.04
CA GLU A 96 24.48 -18.47 -9.72
C GLU A 96 24.02 -17.04 -9.40
N PHE A 97 24.17 -16.12 -10.35
CA PHE A 97 23.74 -14.73 -10.20
C PHE A 97 22.22 -14.60 -10.03
N ILE A 98 21.44 -15.38 -10.80
CA ILE A 98 19.98 -15.43 -10.66
C ILE A 98 19.57 -15.95 -9.28
N LEU A 99 20.28 -16.97 -8.75
CA LEU A 99 20.04 -17.46 -7.40
C LEU A 99 20.32 -16.39 -6.34
N TYR A 100 21.42 -15.65 -6.46
CA TYR A 100 21.73 -14.56 -5.53
C TYR A 100 20.69 -13.43 -5.61
N LEU A 101 20.24 -13.05 -6.80
CA LEU A 101 19.15 -12.08 -6.95
C LEU A 101 17.86 -12.54 -6.24
N ASN A 102 17.49 -13.81 -6.42
CA ASN A 102 16.31 -14.36 -5.76
C ASN A 102 16.46 -14.40 -4.23
N MET A 103 17.66 -14.71 -3.71
CA MET A 103 17.92 -14.65 -2.28
C MET A 103 17.83 -13.24 -1.70
N MET A 104 18.12 -12.20 -2.48
CA MET A 104 18.01 -10.80 -2.05
C MET A 104 16.56 -10.28 -2.01
N ILE A 105 15.61 -10.97 -2.64
CA ILE A 105 14.20 -10.55 -2.64
C ILE A 105 13.66 -10.48 -1.22
N TRP A 106 13.95 -11.49 -0.41
CA TRP A 106 13.41 -11.59 0.96
C TRP A 106 13.92 -10.47 1.88
N PRO A 107 15.20 -10.14 1.98
CA PRO A 107 15.71 -9.00 2.74
C PRO A 107 15.11 -7.67 2.28
N VAL A 108 14.99 -7.44 0.96
CA VAL A 108 14.42 -6.20 0.42
C VAL A 108 12.93 -6.08 0.77
N THR A 109 12.17 -7.16 0.66
CA THR A 109 10.76 -7.18 1.03
C THR A 109 10.54 -6.97 2.53
N SER A 110 11.41 -7.54 3.37
CA SER A 110 11.34 -7.38 4.82
C SER A 110 11.59 -5.94 5.28
N LEU A 111 12.44 -5.17 4.59
CA LEU A 111 12.62 -3.75 4.86
C LEU A 111 11.33 -2.95 4.64
N GLY A 112 10.57 -3.27 3.60
CA GLY A 112 9.25 -2.66 3.35
C GLY A 112 8.27 -2.96 4.50
N TRP A 113 8.28 -4.18 5.00
CA TRP A 113 7.44 -4.59 6.13
C TRP A 113 7.83 -3.89 7.44
N ILE A 114 9.13 -3.80 7.73
CA ILE A 114 9.66 -3.07 8.91
C ILE A 114 9.27 -1.58 8.83
N ALA A 115 9.42 -0.95 7.66
CA ALA A 115 9.02 0.44 7.47
C ALA A 115 7.51 0.66 7.72
N SER A 116 6.67 -0.32 7.39
CA SER A 116 5.23 -0.29 7.67
C SER A 116 4.88 -0.39 9.16
N ILE A 117 5.70 -1.09 9.95
CA ILE A 117 5.49 -1.23 11.41
C ILE A 117 5.87 0.05 12.16
N ILE A 118 6.85 0.80 11.64
CA ILE A 118 7.35 2.04 12.28
C ILE A 118 6.43 3.24 12.01
N GLN A 119 5.50 3.16 11.05
CA GLN A 119 4.50 4.18 10.75
C GLN A 119 3.29 4.11 11.68
#